data_cfabe7237468cf7c854c37d7ecd493dd
#
_entry.id   cfabe7237468cf7c854c37d7ecd493dd
#
_cell.length_a   1.000
_cell.length_b   1.000
_cell.length_c   1.000
_cell.angle_alpha   90.00
_cell.angle_beta   90.00
_cell.angle_gamma   90.00
#
_symmetry.space_group_name_H-M   'P 1'
#
loop_
_entity.id
_entity.type
_entity.pdbx_description
1 polymer ?
#
loop_
_entity_poly.entity_id
_entity_poly.type
_entity_poly.pdbx_seq_one_letter_code
_entity_poly.pdbx_strand_id
1 'polypeptide(L)'
;LVLLFLTYYILPRELGVQVDGVTVAVVTFGLWVAAEISDIVRGSLISVSDHQVDAGKALGMNGLQVLWYVRIPQSINLMVPATINLAARVIMTTSLLLLISVIDVITVGQQIMEANRMTHPDAAFWVYGFIFLLYFIICWPLAMIAKALEKRAKERNNG
;
A
#
# COMPACT_ATOMS: atom_id res chain seq x y z
N LEU A 1 -2.95 -6.91 10.77
CA LEU A 1 -4.20 -7.10 11.52
C LEU A 1 -3.90 -7.30 13.01
N VAL A 2 -3.05 -8.25 13.41
CA VAL A 2 -2.66 -8.48 14.81
C VAL A 2 -2.10 -7.22 15.45
N LEU A 3 -1.20 -6.49 14.76
CA LEU A 3 -0.63 -5.24 15.25
C LEU A 3 -1.74 -4.20 15.51
N LEU A 4 -2.73 -4.09 14.63
CA LEU A 4 -3.86 -3.18 14.77
C LEU A 4 -4.67 -3.47 16.05
N PHE A 5 -4.99 -4.74 16.29
CA PHE A 5 -5.69 -5.15 17.50
C PHE A 5 -4.88 -4.90 18.77
N LEU A 6 -3.59 -5.19 18.73
CA LEU A 6 -2.69 -4.99 19.86
C LEU A 6 -2.59 -3.50 20.21
N THR A 7 -2.42 -2.63 19.22
CA THR A 7 -2.30 -1.18 19.43
C THR A 7 -3.62 -0.53 19.84
N TYR A 8 -4.76 -1.04 19.37
CA TYR A 8 -6.06 -0.45 19.68
C TYR A 8 -6.69 -0.96 20.99
N TYR A 9 -6.61 -2.27 21.26
CA TYR A 9 -7.28 -2.86 22.42
C TYR A 9 -6.36 -3.10 23.63
N ILE A 10 -5.13 -3.55 23.39
CA ILE A 10 -4.23 -3.97 24.47
C ILE A 10 -3.41 -2.78 24.98
N LEU A 11 -2.78 -2.03 24.10
CA LEU A 11 -1.88 -0.94 24.49
C LEU A 11 -2.57 0.16 25.30
N PRO A 12 -3.77 0.66 24.96
CA PRO A 12 -4.47 1.66 25.75
C PRO A 12 -4.89 1.13 27.12
N ARG A 13 -5.27 -0.15 27.21
CA ARG A 13 -5.67 -0.80 28.45
C ARG A 13 -4.51 -0.92 29.45
N GLU A 14 -3.34 -1.30 28.96
CA GLU A 14 -2.14 -1.47 29.81
C GLU A 14 -1.53 -0.11 30.23
N LEU A 15 -1.57 0.87 29.33
CA LEU A 15 -0.99 2.20 29.58
C LEU A 15 -1.98 3.18 30.23
N GLY A 16 -3.26 2.81 30.36
CA GLY A 16 -4.31 3.69 30.91
C GLY A 16 -4.58 4.95 30.07
N VAL A 17 -4.22 4.93 28.79
CA VAL A 17 -4.35 6.07 27.87
C VAL A 17 -5.53 5.82 26.94
N GLN A 18 -6.45 6.79 26.84
CA GLN A 18 -7.50 6.76 25.83
C GLN A 18 -6.92 7.24 24.49
N VAL A 19 -6.83 6.34 23.53
CA VAL A 19 -6.32 6.66 22.17
C VAL A 19 -7.47 6.57 21.19
N ASP A 20 -7.62 7.61 20.38
CA ASP A 20 -8.62 7.64 19.32
C ASP A 20 -8.32 6.60 18.24
N GLY A 21 -9.36 5.90 17.75
CA GLY A 21 -9.23 4.84 16.74
C GLY A 21 -8.57 5.32 15.45
N VAL A 22 -8.83 6.56 15.04
CA VAL A 22 -8.23 7.16 13.83
C VAL A 22 -6.71 7.31 14.03
N THR A 23 -6.28 7.78 15.20
CA THR A 23 -4.84 7.94 15.52
C THR A 23 -4.13 6.59 15.49
N VAL A 24 -4.73 5.56 16.11
CA VAL A 24 -4.17 4.19 16.07
C VAL A 24 -4.10 3.65 14.65
N ALA A 25 -5.15 3.87 13.85
CA ALA A 25 -5.16 3.48 12.44
C ALA A 25 -4.02 4.13 11.67
N VAL A 26 -3.89 5.45 11.75
CA VAL A 26 -2.85 6.22 11.02
C VAL A 26 -1.45 5.76 11.42
N VAL A 27 -1.18 5.59 12.72
CA VAL A 27 0.14 5.13 13.20
C VAL A 27 0.43 3.71 12.73
N THR A 28 -0.53 2.79 12.92
CA THR A 28 -0.32 1.37 12.58
C THR A 28 -0.16 1.17 11.07
N PHE A 29 -1.04 1.79 10.27
CA PHE A 29 -0.93 1.72 8.81
C PHE A 29 0.31 2.46 8.29
N GLY A 30 0.65 3.60 8.90
CA GLY A 30 1.85 4.35 8.55
C GLY A 30 3.12 3.52 8.77
N LEU A 31 3.25 2.84 9.90
CA LEU A 31 4.38 1.94 10.17
C LEU A 31 4.42 0.75 9.21
N TRP A 32 3.26 0.16 8.92
CA TRP A 32 3.19 -0.93 7.96
C TRP A 32 3.59 -0.48 6.55
N VAL A 33 3.03 0.63 6.06
CA VAL A 33 3.37 1.19 4.74
C VAL A 33 4.85 1.59 4.67
N ALA A 34 5.41 2.16 5.74
CA ALA A 34 6.83 2.51 5.81
C ALA A 34 7.72 1.26 5.69
N ALA A 35 7.37 0.16 6.34
CA ALA A 35 8.08 -1.12 6.21
C ALA A 35 8.00 -1.66 4.77
N GLU A 36 6.81 -1.69 4.16
CA GLU A 36 6.61 -2.14 2.78
C GLU A 36 7.39 -1.28 1.77
N ILE A 37 7.39 0.05 1.94
CA ILE A 37 8.19 0.96 1.09
C ILE A 37 9.68 0.67 1.26
N SER A 38 10.16 0.44 2.49
CA SER A 38 11.55 0.08 2.75
C SER A 38 11.97 -1.19 2.01
N ASP A 39 11.10 -2.20 2.01
CA ASP A 39 11.35 -3.45 1.28
C ASP A 39 11.33 -3.25 -0.24
N ILE A 40 10.42 -2.42 -0.76
CA ILE A 40 10.39 -2.05 -2.19
C ILE A 40 11.69 -1.36 -2.59
N VAL A 41 12.13 -0.38 -1.82
CA VAL A 41 13.39 0.36 -2.09
C VAL A 41 14.58 -0.59 -2.06
N ARG A 42 14.71 -1.38 -1.02
CA ARG A 42 15.78 -2.35 -0.87
C ARG A 42 15.80 -3.36 -2.01
N GLY A 43 14.65 -3.97 -2.32
CA GLY A 43 14.52 -4.96 -3.38
C GLY A 43 14.88 -4.39 -4.75
N SER A 44 14.43 -3.16 -5.03
CA SER A 44 14.73 -2.47 -6.28
C SER A 44 16.22 -2.12 -6.43
N LEU A 45 16.88 -1.70 -5.33
CA LEU A 45 18.32 -1.41 -5.34
C LEU A 45 19.18 -2.67 -5.54
N ILE A 46 18.75 -3.80 -4.97
CA ILE A 46 19.47 -5.08 -5.10
C ILE A 46 19.25 -5.69 -6.49
N SER A 47 18.14 -5.42 -7.15
CA SER A 47 17.83 -5.95 -8.48
C SER A 47 18.64 -5.34 -9.62
N VAL A 48 19.42 -4.28 -9.36
CA VAL A 48 20.34 -3.70 -10.34
C VAL A 48 21.48 -4.68 -10.60
N SER A 49 21.75 -4.99 -11.87
CA SER A 49 22.76 -5.96 -12.30
C SER A 49 24.15 -5.63 -11.76
N ASP A 50 24.83 -6.65 -11.22
CA ASP A 50 26.20 -6.50 -10.73
C ASP A 50 27.19 -6.09 -11.83
N HIS A 51 26.93 -6.46 -13.10
CA HIS A 51 27.76 -6.01 -14.23
C HIS A 51 27.80 -4.49 -14.36
N GLN A 52 26.70 -3.80 -14.09
CA GLN A 52 26.65 -2.34 -14.15
C GLN A 52 27.36 -1.69 -12.97
N VAL A 53 27.27 -2.34 -11.81
CA VAL A 53 28.02 -1.93 -10.60
C VAL A 53 29.54 -2.09 -10.83
N ASP A 54 29.94 -3.20 -11.41
CA ASP A 54 31.35 -3.48 -11.67
C ASP A 54 31.91 -2.62 -12.80
N ALA A 55 31.11 -2.32 -13.83
CA ALA A 55 31.49 -1.34 -14.85
C ALA A 55 31.72 0.04 -14.25
N GLY A 56 30.84 0.51 -13.33
CA GLY A 56 31.05 1.75 -12.60
C GLY A 56 32.34 1.77 -11.78
N LYS A 57 32.64 0.68 -11.08
CA LYS A 57 33.90 0.54 -10.32
C LYS A 57 35.12 0.52 -11.24
N ALA A 58 35.04 -0.15 -12.40
CA ALA A 58 36.12 -0.17 -13.39
C ALA A 58 36.44 1.23 -13.95
N LEU A 59 35.44 2.14 -13.97
CA LEU A 59 35.62 3.56 -14.29
C LEU A 59 36.16 4.38 -13.11
N GLY A 60 36.51 3.76 -11.98
CA GLY A 60 37.05 4.44 -10.80
C GLY A 60 36.01 5.04 -9.87
N MET A 61 34.71 4.72 -10.03
CA MET A 61 33.66 5.20 -9.14
C MET A 61 33.77 4.55 -7.76
N ASN A 62 33.66 5.37 -6.72
CA ASN A 62 33.53 4.86 -5.36
C ASN A 62 32.09 4.34 -5.09
N GLY A 63 31.89 3.62 -3.96
CA GLY A 63 30.60 2.99 -3.64
C GLY A 63 29.42 3.98 -3.59
N LEU A 64 29.61 5.21 -3.11
CA LEU A 64 28.59 6.24 -3.08
C LEU A 64 28.26 6.76 -4.49
N GLN A 65 29.26 6.92 -5.34
CA GLN A 65 29.06 7.31 -6.74
C GLN A 65 28.30 6.25 -7.51
N VAL A 66 28.64 4.97 -7.33
CA VAL A 66 27.90 3.83 -7.92
C VAL A 66 26.45 3.82 -7.43
N LEU A 67 26.21 4.09 -6.15
CA LEU A 67 24.86 4.17 -5.61
C LEU A 67 24.05 5.28 -6.28
N TRP A 68 24.57 6.51 -6.33
CA TRP A 68 23.86 7.70 -6.82
C TRP A 68 23.73 7.75 -8.35
N TYR A 69 24.75 7.34 -9.10
CA TYR A 69 24.77 7.46 -10.56
C TYR A 69 24.37 6.20 -11.30
N VAL A 70 24.44 5.01 -10.66
CA VAL A 70 24.12 3.73 -11.29
C VAL A 70 22.86 3.11 -10.68
N ARG A 71 22.89 2.79 -9.37
CA ARG A 71 21.81 2.03 -8.72
C ARG A 71 20.51 2.81 -8.60
N ILE A 72 20.53 4.03 -8.03
CA ILE A 72 19.31 4.80 -7.79
C ILE A 72 18.55 5.12 -9.10
N PRO A 73 19.15 5.65 -10.16
CA PRO A 73 18.43 5.99 -11.37
C PRO A 73 17.78 4.78 -12.06
N GLN A 74 18.38 3.62 -11.94
CA GLN A 74 17.83 2.39 -12.52
C GLN A 74 16.73 1.78 -11.64
N SER A 75 16.93 1.76 -10.33
CA SER A 75 15.97 1.18 -9.40
C SER A 75 14.65 1.96 -9.33
N ILE A 76 14.64 3.27 -9.60
CA ILE A 76 13.43 4.10 -9.64
C ILE A 76 12.37 3.50 -10.59
N ASN A 77 12.79 2.96 -11.72
CA ASN A 77 11.84 2.37 -12.68
C ASN A 77 11.12 1.12 -12.14
N LEU A 78 11.72 0.43 -11.20
CA LEU A 78 11.12 -0.73 -10.51
C LEU A 78 10.37 -0.28 -9.25
N MET A 79 10.86 0.74 -8.56
CA MET A 79 10.21 1.32 -7.37
C MET A 79 8.83 1.90 -7.69
N VAL A 80 8.70 2.66 -8.78
CA VAL A 80 7.46 3.37 -9.12
C VAL A 80 6.28 2.42 -9.29
N PRO A 81 6.32 1.38 -10.15
CA PRO A 81 5.18 0.47 -10.30
C PRO A 81 4.90 -0.33 -9.02
N ALA A 82 5.93 -0.73 -8.26
CA ALA A 82 5.76 -1.42 -7.00
C ALA A 82 5.05 -0.55 -5.95
N THR A 83 5.39 0.74 -5.88
CA THR A 83 4.74 1.70 -4.98
C THR A 83 3.28 1.95 -5.36
N ILE A 84 2.96 2.03 -6.66
CA ILE A 84 1.56 2.17 -7.12
C ILE A 84 0.74 0.91 -6.75
N ASN A 85 1.31 -0.28 -6.91
CA ASN A 85 0.67 -1.53 -6.48
C ASN A 85 0.46 -1.56 -4.95
N LEU A 86 1.43 -1.07 -4.17
CA LEU A 86 1.29 -0.91 -2.72
C LEU A 86 0.15 0.05 -2.39
N ALA A 87 0.05 1.20 -3.06
CA ALA A 87 -1.04 2.15 -2.84
C ALA A 87 -2.42 1.52 -3.06
N ALA A 88 -2.60 0.75 -4.15
CA ALA A 88 -3.83 0.01 -4.39
C ALA A 88 -4.14 -1.00 -3.26
N ARG A 89 -3.12 -1.71 -2.78
CA ARG A 89 -3.25 -2.66 -1.66
C ARG A 89 -3.62 -1.94 -0.36
N VAL A 90 -3.01 -0.79 -0.08
CA VAL A 90 -3.35 0.02 1.10
C VAL A 90 -4.82 0.44 1.05
N ILE A 91 -5.31 0.94 -0.08
CA ILE A 91 -6.73 1.32 -0.26
C ILE A 91 -7.66 0.14 0.03
N MET A 92 -7.36 -1.06 -0.48
CA MET A 92 -8.17 -2.25 -0.20
C MET A 92 -8.10 -2.67 1.28
N THR A 93 -6.95 -2.45 1.93
CA THR A 93 -6.72 -2.86 3.33
C THR A 93 -7.38 -1.90 4.33
N THR A 94 -7.72 -0.67 3.93
CA THR A 94 -8.46 0.27 4.81
C THR A 94 -9.81 -0.29 5.28
N SER A 95 -10.42 -1.21 4.53
CA SER A 95 -11.63 -1.90 4.97
C SER A 95 -11.49 -2.65 6.31
N LEU A 96 -10.27 -2.99 6.72
CA LEU A 96 -10.00 -3.59 8.03
C LEU A 96 -10.18 -2.60 9.21
N LEU A 97 -10.27 -1.30 8.93
CA LEU A 97 -10.53 -0.26 9.93
C LEU A 97 -11.92 -0.40 10.57
N LEU A 98 -12.85 -1.09 9.89
CA LEU A 98 -14.13 -1.50 10.45
C LEU A 98 -13.97 -2.21 11.80
N LEU A 99 -12.91 -3.01 11.97
CA LEU A 99 -12.67 -3.81 13.18
C LEU A 99 -12.32 -2.97 14.42
N ILE A 100 -11.92 -1.72 14.22
CA ILE A 100 -11.60 -0.76 15.29
C ILE A 100 -12.59 0.41 15.31
N SER A 101 -13.79 0.20 14.72
CA SER A 101 -14.89 1.18 14.70
C SER A 101 -14.54 2.53 14.05
N VAL A 102 -13.52 2.57 13.19
CA VAL A 102 -13.24 3.75 12.36
C VAL A 102 -14.23 3.76 11.20
N ILE A 103 -14.87 4.91 10.99
CA ILE A 103 -15.86 5.07 9.93
C ILE A 103 -15.15 5.01 8.57
N ASP A 104 -15.43 3.97 7.80
CA ASP A 104 -14.98 3.75 6.43
C ASP A 104 -16.20 3.56 5.52
N VAL A 105 -15.98 3.50 4.20
CA VAL A 105 -17.03 3.28 3.20
C VAL A 105 -17.86 2.04 3.50
N ILE A 106 -17.25 0.95 3.96
CA ILE A 106 -17.95 -0.29 4.35
C ILE A 106 -18.81 -0.07 5.58
N THR A 107 -18.31 0.65 6.59
CA THR A 107 -19.06 0.99 7.80
C THR A 107 -20.30 1.80 7.47
N VAL A 108 -20.15 2.83 6.61
CA VAL A 108 -21.29 3.64 6.14
C VAL A 108 -22.30 2.78 5.38
N GLY A 109 -21.82 1.90 4.51
CA GLY A 109 -22.68 0.95 3.79
C GLY A 109 -23.48 0.05 4.73
N GLN A 110 -22.86 -0.48 5.77
CA GLN A 110 -23.52 -1.31 6.79
C GLN A 110 -24.57 -0.51 7.57
N GLN A 111 -24.28 0.73 7.95
CA GLN A 111 -25.24 1.61 8.62
C GLN A 111 -26.48 1.90 7.75
N ILE A 112 -26.28 2.14 6.45
CA ILE A 112 -27.38 2.33 5.50
C ILE A 112 -28.25 1.07 5.39
N MET A 113 -27.63 -0.11 5.31
CA MET A 113 -28.35 -1.38 5.25
C MET A 113 -29.15 -1.65 6.53
N GLU A 114 -28.55 -1.40 7.69
CA GLU A 114 -29.21 -1.58 9.00
C GLU A 114 -30.42 -0.65 9.14
N ALA A 115 -30.26 0.63 8.77
CA ALA A 115 -31.34 1.63 8.83
C ALA A 115 -32.54 1.29 7.91
N ASN A 116 -32.28 0.62 6.78
CA ASN A 116 -33.29 0.30 5.78
C ASN A 116 -33.70 -1.18 5.76
N ARG A 117 -33.27 -1.99 6.74
CA ARG A 117 -33.47 -3.43 6.76
C ARG A 117 -34.94 -3.86 6.67
N MET A 118 -35.84 -3.09 7.30
CA MET A 118 -37.28 -3.41 7.33
C MET A 118 -38.03 -2.99 6.07
N THR A 119 -37.52 -1.95 5.38
CA THR A 119 -38.19 -1.37 4.19
C THR A 119 -37.67 -1.95 2.89
N HIS A 120 -36.36 -2.29 2.84
CA HIS A 120 -35.71 -2.78 1.64
C HIS A 120 -34.73 -3.94 1.97
N PRO A 121 -35.23 -5.19 2.04
CA PRO A 121 -34.37 -6.35 2.34
C PRO A 121 -33.26 -6.56 1.29
N ASP A 122 -33.45 -6.07 0.06
CA ASP A 122 -32.48 -6.18 -1.04
C ASP A 122 -31.40 -5.10 -1.03
N ALA A 123 -31.46 -4.17 -0.05
CA ALA A 123 -30.48 -3.06 0.05
C ALA A 123 -29.03 -3.55 0.12
N ALA A 124 -28.80 -4.72 0.71
CA ALA A 124 -27.46 -5.30 0.83
C ALA A 124 -26.79 -5.51 -0.54
N PHE A 125 -27.54 -6.02 -1.52
CA PHE A 125 -27.02 -6.27 -2.87
C PHE A 125 -26.56 -4.97 -3.55
N TRP A 126 -27.40 -3.94 -3.47
CA TRP A 126 -27.10 -2.64 -4.08
C TRP A 126 -25.96 -1.90 -3.38
N VAL A 127 -25.93 -1.90 -2.05
CA VAL A 127 -24.88 -1.22 -1.27
C VAL A 127 -23.53 -1.89 -1.48
N TYR A 128 -23.44 -3.21 -1.37
CA TYR A 128 -22.17 -3.91 -1.63
C TYR A 128 -21.76 -3.85 -3.10
N GLY A 129 -22.73 -3.88 -4.04
CA GLY A 129 -22.48 -3.68 -5.45
C GLY A 129 -21.87 -2.31 -5.74
N PHE A 130 -22.39 -1.25 -5.10
CA PHE A 130 -21.85 0.11 -5.21
C PHE A 130 -20.43 0.21 -4.60
N ILE A 131 -20.21 -0.34 -3.41
CA ILE A 131 -18.91 -0.36 -2.76
C ILE A 131 -17.89 -1.09 -3.65
N PHE A 132 -18.25 -2.26 -4.18
CA PHE A 132 -17.41 -3.01 -5.11
C PHE A 132 -17.04 -2.18 -6.34
N LEU A 133 -18.02 -1.53 -6.96
CA LEU A 133 -17.81 -0.70 -8.14
C LEU A 133 -16.89 0.49 -7.83
N LEU A 134 -17.03 1.10 -6.66
CA LEU A 134 -16.18 2.20 -6.21
C LEU A 134 -14.72 1.75 -6.05
N TYR A 135 -14.49 0.65 -5.33
CA TYR A 135 -13.14 0.07 -5.22
C TYR A 135 -12.57 -0.34 -6.58
N PHE A 136 -13.40 -0.91 -7.44
CA PHE A 136 -12.99 -1.31 -8.79
C PHE A 136 -12.55 -0.10 -9.61
N ILE A 137 -13.34 0.97 -9.64
CA ILE A 137 -13.00 2.20 -10.39
C ILE A 137 -11.69 2.84 -9.89
N ILE A 138 -11.39 2.74 -8.60
CA ILE A 138 -10.16 3.31 -8.04
C ILE A 138 -8.96 2.37 -8.26
N CYS A 139 -9.11 1.10 -7.91
CA CYS A 139 -7.97 0.17 -7.88
C CYS A 139 -7.60 -0.38 -9.26
N TRP A 140 -8.57 -0.56 -10.16
CA TRP A 140 -8.30 -1.11 -11.50
C TRP A 140 -7.40 -0.21 -12.36
N PRO A 141 -7.63 1.12 -12.47
CA PRO A 141 -6.71 2.01 -13.19
C PRO A 141 -5.31 2.03 -12.58
N LEU A 142 -5.21 2.05 -11.24
CA LEU A 142 -3.92 2.00 -10.55
C LEU A 142 -3.14 0.73 -10.90
N ALA A 143 -3.80 -0.41 -10.90
CA ALA A 143 -3.19 -1.68 -11.28
C ALA A 143 -2.77 -1.72 -12.76
N MET A 144 -3.55 -1.12 -13.66
CA MET A 144 -3.19 -1.01 -15.07
C MET A 144 -1.96 -0.12 -15.29
N ILE A 145 -1.92 1.04 -14.63
CA ILE A 145 -0.77 1.96 -14.69
C ILE A 145 0.49 1.27 -14.16
N ALA A 146 0.39 0.59 -13.02
CA ALA A 146 1.51 -0.16 -12.45
C ALA A 146 2.05 -1.21 -13.41
N LYS A 147 1.18 -2.03 -14.01
CA LYS A 147 1.56 -3.05 -15.00
C LYS A 147 2.20 -2.45 -16.26
N ALA A 148 1.67 -1.33 -16.75
CA ALA A 148 2.22 -0.66 -17.93
C ALA A 148 3.63 -0.11 -17.65
N LEU A 149 3.86 0.46 -16.46
CA LEU A 149 5.16 0.95 -16.04
C LEU A 149 6.16 -0.18 -15.79
N GLU A 150 5.71 -1.29 -15.18
CA GLU A 150 6.54 -2.48 -14.98
C GLU A 150 7.00 -3.08 -16.32
N LYS A 151 6.10 -3.16 -17.30
CA LYS A 151 6.45 -3.64 -18.65
C LYS A 151 7.52 -2.76 -19.30
N ARG A 152 7.36 -1.45 -19.24
CA ARG A 152 8.36 -0.49 -19.77
C ARG A 152 9.70 -0.59 -19.04
N ALA A 153 9.68 -0.79 -17.73
CA ALA A 153 10.89 -0.96 -16.94
C ALA A 153 11.65 -2.24 -17.32
N LYS A 154 10.93 -3.34 -17.55
CA LYS A 154 11.53 -4.61 -18.01
C LYS A 154 12.11 -4.51 -19.42
N GLU A 155 11.41 -3.89 -20.35
CA GLU A 155 11.88 -3.70 -21.73
C GLU A 155 13.18 -2.87 -21.77
N ARG A 156 13.29 -1.84 -20.92
CA ARG A 156 14.50 -1.00 -20.84
C ARG A 156 15.68 -1.69 -20.14
N ASN A 157 15.45 -2.69 -19.33
CA ASN A 157 16.51 -3.43 -18.63
C ASN A 157 17.06 -4.61 -19.46
N ASN A 158 16.31 -5.05 -20.49
CA ASN A 158 16.67 -6.19 -21.34
C ASN A 158 17.27 -5.77 -22.70
N GLY A 159 17.34 -4.49 -23.01
CA GLY A 159 18.01 -3.92 -24.18
C GLY A 159 19.28 -3.17 -23.80
#